data_c48bd1dad0976faac5586bc6cd95159f
#
_entry.id   c48bd1dad0976faac5586bc6cd95159f
#
_cell.length_a   1.000
_cell.length_b   1.000
_cell.length_c   1.000
_cell.angle_alpha   90.00
_cell.angle_beta   90.00
_cell.angle_gamma   90.00
#
_symmetry.space_group_name_H-M   'P 1'
#
loop_
_entity.id
_entity.type
_entity.pdbx_description
1 polymer ?
#
loop_
_entity_poly.entity_id
_entity_poly.type
_entity_poly.pdbx_seq_one_letter_code
_entity_poly.pdbx_strand_id
1 'polypeptide(L)'
;MKITHVHTQIVRLPADEPLAGGPEVAGATRDFVALTLGTDQGIEGIGITFFGGALTGALKAAVDALGALAIGADPLRIEAVMEKLRAAAAPCGPGGILTLALSAIDIALWDIKGKALNQPLSSLVGGYRDRVPTYASG
;
A
#
# COMPACT_ATOMS: atom_id res chain seq x y z
N MET A 1 -3.36 -11.23 17.29
CA MET A 1 -4.04 -10.16 16.52
C MET A 1 -4.53 -10.74 15.21
N LYS A 2 -5.70 -10.32 14.73
CA LYS A 2 -6.24 -10.77 13.44
C LYS A 2 -6.76 -9.58 12.64
N ILE A 3 -6.54 -9.61 11.33
CA ILE A 3 -7.18 -8.67 10.39
C ILE A 3 -8.68 -8.99 10.34
N THR A 4 -9.52 -8.00 10.56
CA THR A 4 -10.98 -8.14 10.63
C THR A 4 -11.71 -7.52 9.46
N HIS A 5 -11.16 -6.44 8.89
CA HIS A 5 -11.76 -5.74 7.77
C HIS A 5 -10.74 -5.08 6.86
N VAL A 6 -11.17 -4.85 5.66
CA VAL A 6 -10.43 -4.18 4.58
C VAL A 6 -11.33 -3.09 4.02
N HIS A 7 -10.81 -1.89 3.92
CA HIS A 7 -11.49 -0.77 3.25
C HIS A 7 -10.56 -0.16 2.21
N THR A 8 -11.06 0.06 1.01
CA THR A 8 -10.28 0.68 -0.07
C THR A 8 -11.08 1.81 -0.73
N GLN A 9 -10.36 2.82 -1.17
CA GLN A 9 -10.94 3.93 -1.92
C GLN A 9 -9.96 4.48 -2.95
N ILE A 10 -10.50 5.04 -4.04
CA ILE A 10 -9.71 5.85 -4.96
C ILE A 10 -9.74 7.28 -4.45
N VAL A 11 -8.56 7.82 -4.17
CA VAL A 11 -8.37 9.21 -3.77
C VAL A 11 -7.81 9.97 -4.96
N ARG A 12 -8.52 11.00 -5.40
CA ARG A 12 -8.09 11.87 -6.49
C ARG A 12 -7.59 13.18 -5.92
N LEU A 13 -6.34 13.49 -6.21
CA LEU A 13 -5.69 14.72 -5.79
C LEU A 13 -5.37 15.59 -6.99
N PRO A 14 -5.48 16.93 -6.88
CA PRO A 14 -4.93 17.84 -7.89
C PRO A 14 -3.43 17.56 -8.06
N ALA A 15 -2.95 17.62 -9.28
CA ALA A 15 -1.51 17.62 -9.56
C ALA A 15 -1.07 19.09 -9.60
N ASP A 16 -0.87 19.68 -8.43
CA ASP A 16 -0.59 21.12 -8.29
C ASP A 16 0.81 21.49 -8.80
N GLU A 17 1.68 20.51 -8.97
CA GLU A 17 3.03 20.70 -9.51
C GLU A 17 3.23 19.79 -10.73
N PRO A 18 3.70 20.32 -11.86
CA PRO A 18 4.07 19.47 -12.98
C PRO A 18 5.25 18.59 -12.57
N LEU A 19 5.26 17.34 -13.06
CA LEU A 19 6.46 16.52 -12.99
C LEU A 19 7.60 17.27 -13.68
N ALA A 20 8.78 17.30 -13.11
CA ALA A 20 9.93 18.00 -13.67
C ALA A 20 10.12 17.65 -15.16
N GLY A 21 10.02 18.67 -16.03
CA GLY A 21 10.16 18.52 -17.48
C GLY A 21 8.89 18.13 -18.24
N GLY A 22 7.74 18.02 -17.58
CA GLY A 22 6.45 17.80 -18.25
C GLY A 22 5.71 19.10 -18.55
N PRO A 23 4.83 19.13 -19.59
CA PRO A 23 3.97 20.27 -19.82
C PRO A 23 2.97 20.43 -18.66
N GLU A 24 2.75 21.68 -18.22
CA GLU A 24 1.63 21.99 -17.33
C GLU A 24 0.31 21.63 -18.02
N VAL A 25 -0.42 20.70 -17.43
CA VAL A 25 -1.79 20.38 -17.87
C VAL A 25 -2.74 20.92 -16.82
N ALA A 26 -3.39 22.03 -17.13
CA ALA A 26 -4.37 22.65 -16.23
C ALA A 26 -5.46 21.63 -15.86
N GLY A 27 -5.71 21.46 -14.56
CA GLY A 27 -6.70 20.51 -14.05
C GLY A 27 -6.21 19.06 -14.04
N ALA A 28 -4.92 18.80 -14.21
CA ALA A 28 -4.37 17.45 -14.06
C ALA A 28 -4.63 16.92 -12.65
N THR A 29 -4.96 15.64 -12.57
CA THR A 29 -5.19 14.95 -11.29
C THR A 29 -4.37 13.68 -11.22
N ARG A 30 -4.04 13.25 -10.00
CA ARG A 30 -3.41 11.95 -9.72
C ARG A 30 -4.34 11.10 -8.87
N ASP A 31 -4.56 9.88 -9.32
CA ASP A 31 -5.39 8.92 -8.61
C ASP A 31 -4.50 7.96 -7.82
N PHE A 32 -4.85 7.78 -6.56
CA PHE A 32 -4.24 6.85 -5.63
C PHE A 32 -5.28 5.82 -5.18
N VAL A 33 -4.86 4.59 -4.96
CA VAL A 33 -5.67 3.61 -4.26
C VAL A 33 -5.18 3.56 -2.82
N ALA A 34 -6.02 4.02 -1.90
CA ALA A 34 -5.77 3.95 -0.47
C ALA A 34 -6.44 2.70 0.11
N LEU A 35 -5.73 2.03 1.00
CA LEU A 35 -6.15 0.82 1.71
C LEU A 35 -6.06 1.06 3.21
N THR A 36 -7.08 0.63 3.96
CA THR A 36 -7.03 0.48 5.41
C THR A 36 -7.29 -0.98 5.78
N LEU A 37 -6.39 -1.57 6.55
CA LEU A 37 -6.55 -2.88 7.19
C LEU A 37 -6.85 -2.65 8.67
N GLY A 38 -8.00 -3.12 9.15
CA GLY A 38 -8.33 -3.05 10.56
C GLY A 38 -8.17 -4.39 11.27
N THR A 39 -7.91 -4.34 12.57
CA THR A 39 -7.65 -5.53 13.40
C THR A 39 -8.67 -5.69 14.52
N ASP A 40 -8.74 -6.89 15.11
CA ASP A 40 -9.54 -7.21 16.29
C ASP A 40 -9.05 -6.50 17.58
N GLN A 41 -7.92 -5.80 17.52
CA GLN A 41 -7.37 -5.00 18.63
C GLN A 41 -7.54 -3.48 18.40
N GLY A 42 -8.30 -3.07 17.39
CA GLY A 42 -8.54 -1.66 17.08
C GLY A 42 -7.35 -0.93 16.46
N ILE A 43 -6.30 -1.65 16.07
CA ILE A 43 -5.17 -1.07 15.33
C ILE A 43 -5.51 -1.11 13.85
N GLU A 44 -5.32 0.02 13.17
CA GLU A 44 -5.48 0.14 11.74
C GLU A 44 -4.15 0.45 11.07
N GLY A 45 -3.89 -0.18 9.94
CA GLY A 45 -2.76 0.11 9.05
C GLY A 45 -3.23 0.68 7.74
N ILE A 46 -2.50 1.68 7.26
CA ILE A 46 -2.77 2.38 6.00
C ILE A 46 -1.71 1.99 4.98
N GLY A 47 -2.17 1.65 3.78
CA GLY A 47 -1.34 1.43 2.62
C GLY A 47 -1.80 2.27 1.43
N ILE A 48 -0.87 2.62 0.57
CA ILE A 48 -1.16 3.41 -0.63
C ILE A 48 -0.44 2.79 -1.81
N THR A 49 -1.12 2.76 -2.96
CA THR A 49 -0.51 2.44 -4.25
C THR A 49 -1.05 3.35 -5.34
N PHE A 50 -0.29 3.51 -6.40
CA PHE A 50 -0.63 4.39 -7.53
C PHE A 50 -0.02 3.83 -8.83
N PHE A 51 0.12 4.63 -9.87
CA PHE A 51 0.54 4.23 -11.21
C PHE A 51 -0.47 3.37 -11.99
N GLY A 52 -1.74 3.35 -11.55
CA GLY A 52 -2.79 2.67 -12.29
C GLY A 52 -3.15 3.35 -13.62
N GLY A 53 -2.99 4.67 -13.71
CA GLY A 53 -3.43 5.45 -14.87
C GLY A 53 -4.88 5.12 -15.25
N ALA A 54 -5.16 4.80 -16.51
CA ALA A 54 -6.47 4.36 -16.95
C ALA A 54 -6.95 3.06 -16.27
N LEU A 55 -6.06 2.30 -15.66
CA LEU A 55 -6.35 1.03 -14.97
C LEU A 55 -6.49 1.19 -13.45
N THR A 56 -6.62 2.41 -12.92
CA THR A 56 -6.76 2.64 -11.47
C THR A 56 -7.94 1.86 -10.87
N GLY A 57 -9.05 1.74 -11.60
CA GLY A 57 -10.19 0.91 -11.18
C GLY A 57 -9.83 -0.59 -11.07
N ALA A 58 -9.06 -1.11 -12.02
CA ALA A 58 -8.58 -2.49 -12.00
C ALA A 58 -7.57 -2.71 -10.86
N LEU A 59 -6.70 -1.73 -10.62
CA LEU A 59 -5.77 -1.75 -9.49
C LEU A 59 -6.53 -1.81 -8.15
N LYS A 60 -7.55 -0.96 -7.98
CA LYS A 60 -8.41 -1.02 -6.78
C LYS A 60 -9.06 -2.40 -6.62
N ALA A 61 -9.64 -2.95 -7.69
CA ALA A 61 -10.26 -4.28 -7.65
C ALA A 61 -9.24 -5.38 -7.25
N ALA A 62 -7.99 -5.27 -7.70
CA ALA A 62 -6.93 -6.20 -7.31
C ALA A 62 -6.58 -6.05 -5.81
N VAL A 63 -6.50 -4.80 -5.29
CA VAL A 63 -6.30 -4.56 -3.85
C VAL A 63 -7.45 -5.11 -3.03
N ASP A 64 -8.71 -4.91 -3.47
CA ASP A 64 -9.89 -5.47 -2.79
C ASP A 64 -9.84 -7.00 -2.71
N ALA A 65 -9.58 -7.65 -3.84
CA ALA A 65 -9.55 -9.11 -3.94
C ALA A 65 -8.44 -9.71 -3.06
N LEU A 66 -7.23 -9.16 -3.13
CA LEU A 66 -6.10 -9.63 -2.32
C LEU A 66 -6.28 -9.29 -0.83
N GLY A 67 -6.78 -8.10 -0.52
CA GLY A 67 -7.06 -7.67 0.85
C GLY A 67 -8.07 -8.59 1.54
N ALA A 68 -9.12 -8.99 0.83
CA ALA A 68 -10.11 -9.95 1.34
C ALA A 68 -9.48 -11.28 1.77
N LEU A 69 -8.44 -11.75 1.05
CA LEU A 69 -7.71 -12.96 1.41
C LEU A 69 -6.86 -12.81 2.68
N ALA A 70 -6.53 -11.58 3.08
CA ALA A 70 -5.78 -11.31 4.30
C ALA A 70 -6.65 -11.36 5.56
N ILE A 71 -7.98 -11.30 5.45
CA ILE A 71 -8.90 -11.36 6.59
C ILE A 71 -8.67 -12.66 7.37
N GLY A 72 -8.63 -12.55 8.70
CA GLY A 72 -8.37 -13.65 9.63
C GLY A 72 -6.89 -13.96 9.85
N ALA A 73 -5.98 -13.43 9.01
CA ALA A 73 -4.55 -13.60 9.20
C ALA A 73 -4.01 -12.74 10.34
N ASP A 74 -2.87 -13.13 10.89
CA ASP A 74 -2.11 -12.32 11.85
C ASP A 74 -1.24 -11.30 11.10
N PRO A 75 -1.52 -9.98 11.21
CA PRO A 75 -0.78 -8.96 10.49
C PRO A 75 0.68 -8.81 10.92
N LEU A 76 1.07 -9.34 12.09
CA LEU A 76 2.47 -9.32 12.51
C LEU A 76 3.33 -10.34 11.76
N ARG A 77 2.71 -11.33 11.12
CA ARG A 77 3.37 -12.34 10.28
C ARG A 77 3.38 -11.91 8.82
N ILE A 78 3.98 -10.74 8.56
CA ILE A 78 3.94 -10.07 7.25
C ILE A 78 4.32 -11.01 6.11
N GLU A 79 5.47 -11.69 6.22
CA GLU A 79 5.96 -12.59 5.16
C GLU A 79 4.99 -13.75 4.88
N ALA A 80 4.36 -14.31 5.92
CA ALA A 80 3.39 -15.38 5.74
C ALA A 80 2.10 -14.91 5.05
N VAL A 81 1.64 -13.68 5.36
CA VAL A 81 0.51 -13.05 4.67
C VAL A 81 0.87 -12.79 3.22
N MET A 82 2.01 -12.15 2.97
CA MET A 82 2.46 -11.80 1.62
C MET A 82 2.68 -13.03 0.75
N GLU A 83 3.23 -14.12 1.29
CA GLU A 83 3.40 -15.38 0.57
C GLU A 83 2.05 -16.00 0.19
N LYS A 84 1.09 -16.02 1.11
CA LYS A 84 -0.28 -16.47 0.83
C LYS A 84 -0.91 -15.70 -0.34
N LEU A 85 -0.73 -14.36 -0.36
CA LEU A 85 -1.29 -13.52 -1.41
C LEU A 85 -0.59 -13.72 -2.74
N ARG A 86 0.74 -13.85 -2.76
CA ARG A 86 1.52 -14.16 -3.96
C ARG A 86 1.11 -15.52 -4.54
N ALA A 87 0.97 -16.54 -3.69
CA ALA A 87 0.56 -17.87 -4.11
C ALA A 87 -0.85 -17.86 -4.72
N ALA A 88 -1.79 -17.14 -4.11
CA ALA A 88 -3.16 -17.03 -4.62
C ALA A 88 -3.24 -16.34 -6.00
N ALA A 89 -2.33 -15.40 -6.27
CA ALA A 89 -2.29 -14.66 -7.53
C ALA A 89 -1.18 -15.14 -8.48
N ALA A 90 -0.53 -16.25 -8.21
CA ALA A 90 0.58 -16.77 -9.02
C ALA A 90 0.29 -16.86 -10.53
N PRO A 91 -0.92 -17.24 -11.00
CA PRO A 91 -1.23 -17.23 -12.43
C PRO A 91 -1.16 -15.88 -13.13
N CYS A 92 -1.23 -14.77 -12.36
CA CYS A 92 -1.13 -13.41 -12.93
C CYS A 92 0.32 -13.01 -13.28
N GLY A 93 1.30 -13.82 -12.87
CA GLY A 93 2.73 -13.52 -13.05
C GLY A 93 3.25 -12.43 -12.11
N PRO A 94 4.59 -12.29 -12.02
CA PRO A 94 5.22 -11.27 -11.20
C PRO A 94 5.22 -9.92 -11.92
N GLY A 95 4.60 -8.90 -11.36
CA GLY A 95 4.70 -7.54 -11.90
C GLY A 95 3.37 -6.86 -12.13
N GLY A 96 3.43 -5.65 -12.69
CA GLY A 96 2.26 -4.85 -13.04
C GLY A 96 1.31 -4.61 -11.87
N ILE A 97 0.01 -4.70 -12.16
CA ILE A 97 -1.06 -4.46 -11.17
C ILE A 97 -0.94 -5.35 -9.94
N LEU A 98 -0.49 -6.61 -10.09
CA LEU A 98 -0.29 -7.50 -8.95
C LEU A 98 0.73 -6.94 -7.96
N THR A 99 1.89 -6.51 -8.43
CA THR A 99 2.94 -5.94 -7.55
C THR A 99 2.47 -4.65 -6.90
N LEU A 100 1.78 -3.79 -7.66
CA LEU A 100 1.22 -2.55 -7.11
C LEU A 100 0.17 -2.82 -6.03
N ALA A 101 -0.70 -3.81 -6.22
CA ALA A 101 -1.71 -4.18 -5.23
C ALA A 101 -1.07 -4.80 -3.97
N LEU A 102 -0.10 -5.68 -4.14
CA LEU A 102 0.65 -6.28 -3.03
C LEU A 102 1.39 -5.21 -2.20
N SER A 103 1.95 -4.18 -2.86
CA SER A 103 2.67 -3.12 -2.15
C SER A 103 1.78 -2.33 -1.18
N ALA A 104 0.52 -2.05 -1.55
CA ALA A 104 -0.41 -1.39 -0.64
C ALA A 104 -0.68 -2.23 0.62
N ILE A 105 -0.84 -3.54 0.45
CA ILE A 105 -1.09 -4.46 1.56
C ILE A 105 0.15 -4.58 2.45
N ASP A 106 1.33 -4.72 1.85
CA ASP A 106 2.60 -4.80 2.57
C ASP A 106 2.84 -3.55 3.44
N ILE A 107 2.65 -2.35 2.87
CA ILE A 107 2.76 -1.08 3.60
C ILE A 107 1.79 -1.05 4.79
N ALA A 108 0.52 -1.46 4.59
CA ALA A 108 -0.48 -1.48 5.66
C ALA A 108 -0.11 -2.47 6.78
N LEU A 109 0.45 -3.63 6.44
CA LEU A 109 0.91 -4.61 7.42
C LEU A 109 2.08 -4.08 8.25
N TRP A 110 3.05 -3.43 7.60
CA TRP A 110 4.16 -2.78 8.31
C TRP A 110 3.69 -1.63 9.19
N ASP A 111 2.70 -0.84 8.77
CA ASP A 111 2.10 0.22 9.58
C ASP A 111 1.41 -0.35 10.83
N ILE A 112 0.64 -1.45 10.70
CA ILE A 112 0.08 -2.17 11.85
C ILE A 112 1.19 -2.62 12.79
N LYS A 113 2.26 -3.21 12.26
CA LYS A 113 3.37 -3.72 13.07
C LYS A 113 4.08 -2.61 13.83
N GLY A 114 4.33 -1.48 13.17
CA GLY A 114 4.91 -0.29 13.82
C GLY A 114 4.05 0.20 14.98
N LYS A 115 2.75 0.35 14.75
CA LYS A 115 1.78 0.78 15.77
C LYS A 115 1.65 -0.23 16.92
N ALA A 116 1.55 -1.52 16.60
CA ALA A 116 1.43 -2.58 17.61
C ALA A 116 2.65 -2.68 18.52
N LEU A 117 3.84 -2.42 18.01
CA LEU A 117 5.10 -2.45 18.75
C LEU A 117 5.48 -1.07 19.33
N ASN A 118 4.72 -0.03 19.02
CA ASN A 118 5.05 1.36 19.35
C ASN A 118 6.48 1.74 18.92
N GLN A 119 6.86 1.34 17.71
CA GLN A 119 8.18 1.56 17.14
C GLN A 119 8.08 2.21 15.76
N PRO A 120 8.95 3.18 15.44
CA PRO A 120 9.02 3.70 14.08
C PRO A 120 9.49 2.62 13.12
N LEU A 121 8.95 2.64 11.91
CA LEU A 121 9.28 1.67 10.88
C LEU A 121 10.78 1.63 10.57
N SER A 122 11.45 2.79 10.57
CA SER A 122 12.91 2.88 10.38
C SER A 122 13.70 2.01 11.35
N SER A 123 13.27 1.93 12.63
CA SER A 123 13.91 1.06 13.62
C SER A 123 13.62 -0.42 13.36
N LEU A 124 12.39 -0.75 12.96
CA LEU A 124 11.97 -2.13 12.70
C LEU A 124 12.68 -2.75 11.48
N VAL A 125 13.04 -1.93 10.48
CA VAL A 125 13.77 -2.38 9.28
C VAL A 125 15.29 -2.26 9.42
N GLY A 126 15.79 -1.98 10.62
CA GLY A 126 17.23 -2.06 10.91
C GLY A 126 17.93 -0.74 11.24
N GLY A 127 17.28 0.42 11.07
CA GLY A 127 17.79 1.72 11.56
C GLY A 127 19.21 2.09 11.12
N TYR A 128 19.58 1.80 9.88
CA TYR A 128 20.96 1.98 9.41
C TYR A 128 21.43 3.44 9.38
N ARG A 129 20.52 4.38 9.11
CA ARG A 129 20.85 5.81 9.00
C ARG A 129 19.82 6.68 9.70
N ASP A 130 20.29 7.68 10.45
CA ASP A 130 19.43 8.70 11.08
C ASP A 130 19.03 9.82 10.11
N ARG A 131 19.77 9.95 9.02
CA ARG A 131 19.54 10.97 7.98
C ARG A 131 19.78 10.38 6.60
N VAL A 132 18.91 10.72 5.67
CA VAL A 132 19.00 10.32 4.26
C VAL A 132 18.98 11.59 3.40
N PRO A 133 19.92 11.73 2.43
CA PRO A 133 19.83 12.80 1.45
C PRO A 133 18.52 12.70 0.67
N THR A 134 17.82 13.80 0.54
CA THR A 134 16.55 13.88 -0.21
C THR A 134 16.64 14.98 -1.26
N TYR A 135 15.79 14.87 -2.26
CA TYR A 135 15.54 15.94 -3.22
C TYR A 135 14.03 16.16 -3.31
N ALA A 136 13.62 17.37 -3.59
CA ALA A 136 12.25 17.67 -3.96
C ALA A 136 12.06 17.27 -5.44
N SER A 137 11.10 16.39 -5.72
CA SER A 137 10.66 16.14 -7.09
C SER A 137 9.28 16.76 -7.27
N GLY A 138 9.21 17.73 -8.16
CA GLY A 138 7.97 18.35 -8.59
C GLY A 138 7.44 17.71 -9.87
#